data_74ed3dcf98d3e8cf077dc7eeaffa04ac
#
_entry.id   74ed3dcf98d3e8cf077dc7eeaffa04ac
#
_cell.length_a   1.000
_cell.length_b   1.000
_cell.length_c   1.000
_cell.angle_alpha   90.00
_cell.angle_beta   90.00
_cell.angle_gamma   90.00
#
_symmetry.space_group_name_H-M   'P 1'
#
loop_
_entity.id
_entity.type
_entity.pdbx_description
1 polymer ?
#
loop_
_entity_poly.entity_id
_entity_poly.type
_entity_poly.pdbx_seq_one_letter_code
_entity_poly.pdbx_strand_id
1 'polypeptide(L)' 'MHLRKIKIERDLCVQLLNSGTSIGANVEESVGASSRKEFAHKLEIAYREARETRYWLRLLRDIELLEVKIAKSFIVD' A
#
# COMPACT_ATOMS: atom_id res chain seq x y z
N MET A 1 -1.30 7.01 -23.01
CA MET A 1 -0.26 6.72 -21.99
C MET A 1 -0.45 7.51 -20.72
N HIS A 2 -0.60 8.82 -20.82
CA HIS A 2 -0.75 9.68 -19.64
C HIS A 2 -2.02 9.37 -18.83
N LEU A 3 -3.17 9.17 -19.49
CA LEU A 3 -4.42 8.85 -18.80
C LEU A 3 -4.36 7.50 -18.09
N ARG A 4 -3.68 6.52 -18.70
CA ARG A 4 -3.50 5.20 -18.12
C ARG A 4 -2.64 5.26 -16.86
N LYS A 5 -1.59 6.08 -16.88
CA LYS A 5 -0.72 6.30 -15.74
C LYS A 5 -1.50 6.91 -14.57
N ILE A 6 -2.29 7.96 -14.82
CA ILE A 6 -3.11 8.60 -13.79
C ILE A 6 -4.07 7.61 -13.16
N LYS A 7 -4.68 6.75 -13.97
CA LYS A 7 -5.57 5.72 -13.47
C LYS A 7 -4.84 4.74 -12.55
N ILE A 8 -3.66 4.27 -12.97
CA ILE A 8 -2.86 3.34 -12.16
C ILE A 8 -2.46 3.97 -10.82
N GLU A 9 -1.99 5.21 -10.85
CA GLU A 9 -1.63 5.93 -9.62
C GLU A 9 -2.83 6.10 -8.69
N ARG A 10 -3.99 6.42 -9.23
CA ARG A 10 -5.22 6.55 -8.46
C ARG A 10 -5.61 5.22 -7.83
N ASP A 11 -5.55 4.14 -8.61
CA ASP A 11 -5.89 2.81 -8.11
C ASP A 11 -4.95 2.38 -6.99
N LEU A 12 -3.65 2.67 -7.12
CA LEU A 12 -2.67 2.38 -6.08
C LEU A 12 -2.91 3.19 -4.82
N CYS A 13 -3.28 4.46 -4.96
CA CYS A 13 -3.61 5.30 -3.81
C CYS A 13 -4.84 4.78 -3.06
N VAL A 14 -5.85 4.30 -3.79
CA VAL A 14 -7.03 3.69 -3.17
C VAL A 14 -6.63 2.44 -2.38
N GLN A 15 -5.77 1.59 -2.95
CA GLN A 15 -5.29 0.39 -2.25
C GLN A 15 -4.50 0.75 -1.00
N LEU A 16 -3.65 1.76 -1.07
CA LEU A 16 -2.87 2.23 0.08
C LEU A 16 -3.77 2.76 1.18
N LEU A 17 -4.78 3.55 0.83
CA LEU A 17 -5.72 4.09 1.79
C LEU A 17 -6.53 2.97 2.47
N ASN A 18 -7.02 2.01 1.69
CA ASN A 18 -7.78 0.89 2.21
C ASN A 18 -6.93 0.02 3.13
N SER A 19 -5.70 -0.31 2.73
CA SER A 19 -4.79 -1.09 3.56
C SER A 19 -4.44 -0.37 4.86
N GLY A 20 -4.10 0.92 4.77
CA GLY A 20 -3.76 1.71 5.95
C GLY A 20 -4.91 1.82 6.93
N THR A 21 -6.12 2.03 6.43
CA THR A 21 -7.33 2.09 7.25
C THR A 21 -7.60 0.74 7.92
N SER A 22 -7.41 -0.36 7.20
CA SER A 22 -7.60 -1.71 7.71
C SER A 22 -6.60 -2.02 8.84
N ILE A 23 -5.32 -1.61 8.69
CA ILE A 23 -4.31 -1.78 9.73
C ILE A 23 -4.78 -1.09 11.01
N GLY A 24 -5.16 0.19 10.94
CA GLY A 24 -5.60 0.95 12.08
C GLY A 24 -6.83 0.35 12.74
N ALA A 25 -7.82 -0.04 11.95
CA ALA A 25 -9.05 -0.65 12.48
C ALA A 25 -8.77 -1.95 13.21
N ASN A 26 -7.90 -2.81 12.67
CA ASN A 26 -7.58 -4.09 13.32
C ASN A 26 -6.73 -3.91 14.56
N VAL A 27 -5.85 -2.93 14.60
CA VAL A 27 -5.11 -2.60 15.83
C VAL A 27 -6.08 -2.13 16.93
N GLU A 28 -7.01 -1.24 16.59
CA GLU A 28 -8.03 -0.78 17.54
C GLU A 28 -8.87 -1.94 18.05
N GLU A 29 -9.31 -2.83 17.15
CA GLU A 29 -10.09 -4.01 17.56
C GLU A 29 -9.29 -4.95 18.45
N SER A 30 -7.97 -5.07 18.25
CA SER A 30 -7.13 -5.90 19.08
C SER A 30 -7.09 -5.39 20.53
N VAL A 31 -7.04 -4.07 20.69
CA VAL A 31 -7.03 -3.45 22.03
C VAL A 31 -8.33 -3.76 22.78
N GLY A 32 -9.46 -3.82 22.08
CA GLY A 32 -10.75 -4.13 22.68
C GLY A 32 -11.09 -5.62 22.73
N ALA A 33 -10.15 -6.49 22.35
CA ALA A 33 -10.41 -7.92 22.26
C ALA A 33 -10.69 -8.54 23.66
N SER A 34 -11.62 -9.47 23.70
CA SER A 34 -12.05 -10.12 24.94
C SER A 34 -11.20 -11.32 25.33
N SER A 35 -10.31 -11.78 24.45
CA SER A 35 -9.44 -12.92 24.70
C SER A 35 -8.07 -12.71 24.05
N ARG A 36 -7.09 -13.46 24.58
CA ARG A 36 -5.73 -13.44 24.01
C ARG A 36 -5.71 -13.96 22.58
N LYS A 37 -6.55 -14.95 22.29
CA LYS A 37 -6.66 -15.52 20.94
C LYS A 37 -7.20 -14.50 19.96
N GLU A 38 -8.25 -13.77 20.34
CA GLU A 38 -8.85 -12.72 19.50
C GLU A 38 -7.86 -11.57 19.28
N PHE A 39 -7.16 -11.17 20.35
CA PHE A 39 -6.10 -10.14 20.27
C PHE A 39 -5.05 -10.54 19.23
N ALA A 40 -4.51 -11.75 19.33
CA ALA A 40 -3.49 -12.25 18.41
C ALA A 40 -4.03 -12.32 16.97
N HIS A 41 -5.27 -12.75 16.79
CA HIS A 41 -5.90 -12.84 15.48
C HIS A 41 -6.02 -11.47 14.81
N LYS A 42 -6.45 -10.46 15.56
CA LYS A 42 -6.59 -9.10 15.01
C LYS A 42 -5.24 -8.50 14.65
N LEU A 43 -4.21 -8.75 15.47
CA LEU A 43 -2.85 -8.29 15.14
C LEU A 43 -2.29 -9.01 13.91
N GLU A 44 -2.62 -10.28 13.73
CA GLU A 44 -2.20 -11.03 12.55
C GLU A 44 -2.81 -10.42 11.27
N ILE A 45 -4.10 -10.05 11.32
CA ILE A 45 -4.75 -9.39 10.19
C ILE A 45 -4.05 -8.06 9.90
N ALA A 46 -3.80 -7.25 10.92
CA ALA A 46 -3.09 -5.97 10.76
C ALA A 46 -1.70 -6.18 10.14
N TYR A 47 -0.99 -7.22 10.57
CA TYR A 47 0.33 -7.53 10.03
C TYR A 47 0.26 -7.89 8.53
N ARG A 48 -0.72 -8.68 8.13
CA ARG A 48 -0.90 -9.02 6.71
C ARG A 48 -1.20 -7.79 5.88
N GLU A 49 -2.05 -6.89 6.39
CA GLU A 49 -2.36 -5.63 5.72
C GLU A 49 -1.14 -4.73 5.62
N ALA A 50 -0.28 -4.73 6.65
CA ALA A 50 0.95 -3.96 6.62
C ALA A 50 1.91 -4.48 5.53
N ARG A 51 2.00 -5.78 5.36
CA ARG A 51 2.81 -6.38 4.29
C ARG A 51 2.27 -6.01 2.92
N GLU A 52 0.96 -6.02 2.74
CA GLU A 52 0.31 -5.62 1.50
C GLU A 52 0.56 -4.15 1.21
N THR A 53 0.44 -3.29 2.22
CA THR A 53 0.74 -1.86 2.09
C THR A 53 2.17 -1.64 1.61
N ARG A 54 3.12 -2.38 2.19
CA ARG A 54 4.53 -2.30 1.77
C ARG A 54 4.71 -2.69 0.31
N TYR A 55 3.99 -3.70 -0.15
CA TYR A 55 4.01 -4.11 -1.56
C TYR A 55 3.54 -2.99 -2.47
N TRP A 56 2.40 -2.35 -2.15
CA TRP A 56 1.87 -1.25 -2.94
C TRP A 56 2.80 -0.05 -2.98
N LEU A 57 3.45 0.26 -1.85
CA LEU A 57 4.43 1.35 -1.79
C LEU A 57 5.65 1.06 -2.65
N ARG A 58 6.13 -0.16 -2.65
CA ARG A 58 7.25 -0.57 -3.50
C ARG A 58 6.88 -0.47 -4.97
N LEU A 59 5.69 -0.90 -5.33
CA LEU A 59 5.21 -0.85 -6.71
C LEU A 59 5.13 0.59 -7.19
N LEU A 60 4.59 1.48 -6.37
CA LEU A 60 4.52 2.91 -6.69
C LEU A 60 5.92 3.50 -6.90
N ARG A 61 6.85 3.19 -6.00
CA ARG A 61 8.23 3.64 -6.12
C ARG A 61 8.85 3.15 -7.43
N ASP A 62 8.66 1.89 -7.77
CA ASP A 62 9.25 1.30 -8.96
C ASP A 62 8.68 1.92 -10.24
N ILE A 63 7.41 2.25 -10.24
CA ILE A 63 6.77 2.97 -11.37
C ILE A 63 7.40 4.34 -11.54
N GLU A 64 7.59 5.08 -10.45
CA GLU A 64 8.21 6.41 -10.50
C GLU A 64 9.66 6.35 -10.97
N LEU A 65 10.42 5.34 -10.51
CA LEU A 65 11.79 5.15 -10.97
C LEU A 65 11.87 4.84 -12.45
N LEU A 66 10.95 4.03 -12.95
CA LEU A 66 10.88 3.71 -14.37
C LEU A 66 10.62 4.98 -15.20
N GLU A 67 9.72 5.84 -14.74
CA GLU A 67 9.43 7.10 -15.42
C GLU A 67 10.64 8.02 -15.48
N VAL A 68 11.40 8.11 -14.39
CA VAL A 68 12.62 8.92 -14.36
C VAL A 68 13.62 8.38 -15.38
N LYS A 69 13.78 7.07 -15.49
CA LYS A 69 14.66 6.46 -16.48
C LYS A 69 14.22 6.75 -17.90
N ILE A 70 12.92 6.64 -18.16
CA ILE A 70 12.38 6.93 -19.49
C ILE A 70 12.61 8.40 -19.84
N ALA A 71 12.30 9.32 -18.93
CA ALA A 71 12.52 10.74 -19.14
C ALA A 71 13.98 11.04 -19.46
N LYS A 72 14.91 10.43 -18.69
CA LYS A 72 16.33 10.62 -18.93
C LYS A 72 16.77 10.12 -20.29
N SER A 73 16.19 9.01 -20.76
CA SER A 73 16.54 8.45 -22.06
C SER A 73 16.13 9.36 -23.23
N PHE A 74 15.12 10.20 -23.03
CA PHE A 74 14.70 11.18 -24.03
C PHE A 74 15.49 12.48 -23.97
N ILE A 75 16.11 12.79 -22.86
CA ILE A 75 16.86 14.04 -22.67
C ILE A 75 18.30 13.93 -23.13
N VAL A 76 18.86 12.74 -23.07
CA VAL A 76 20.31 12.53 -23.34
C VAL A 76 20.70 12.79 -24.80
N ASP A 77 19.75 12.79 -25.72
CA ASP A 77 20.03 13.10 -27.12
C ASP A 77 19.86 14.58 -27.40
#